data_1c90c09426202258827ee51841127c35
#
_entry.id   1c90c09426202258827ee51841127c35
#
_cell.length_a   1.000
_cell.length_b   1.000
_cell.length_c   1.000
_cell.angle_alpha   90.00
_cell.angle_beta   90.00
_cell.angle_gamma   90.00
#
_symmetry.space_group_name_H-M   'P 1'
#
loop_
_entity.id
_entity.type
_entity.pdbx_description
1 polymer ?
#
loop_
_entity_poly.entity_id
_entity_poly.type
_entity_poly.pdbx_seq_one_letter_code
_entity_poly.pdbx_strand_id
1 'polypeptide(L)'
;MTAALAALYRIFYDGVLSRLPERQAVALGQWALRLVPLDRVPIFRYDDPRLATTVGGVRLANPLILAAQYYDVTILRRAMGLGFGAVTAKSITRHPRPGHPEPNLVRVRTAAGPGLVNCNGFKNPGLDAFARDVARLPHRVPLIVSVAGESPEDCVSLVRGLGPSGDLVEFNISSPNTRLVYTWSERPAELRAPLEQVRAASLRPLIVKISPDFAEANERDIIPAALEAGVRVINYGNTRRVEDPRLSQRVGGLSGPDIFPATLENIRRTRARFGDRFDLIATGGIDTPEKARALLDAGATALSYFTGFITRGPMLARRILEALVKAHSTEP
;
A
#
# COMPACT_ATOMS: atom_id res chain seq x y z
N MET A 1 -27.92 -0.36 5.07
CA MET A 1 -27.05 -0.66 6.25
C MET A 1 -25.62 -0.19 6.04
N THR A 2 -24.92 -0.59 4.98
CA THR A 2 -23.50 -0.19 4.70
C THR A 2 -23.32 1.32 4.61
N ALA A 3 -24.23 2.03 3.92
CA ALA A 3 -24.19 3.49 3.81
C ALA A 3 -24.35 4.20 5.16
N ALA A 4 -25.26 3.70 6.02
CA ALA A 4 -25.49 4.27 7.35
C ALA A 4 -24.25 4.12 8.27
N LEU A 5 -23.59 2.96 8.25
CA LEU A 5 -22.36 2.74 9.01
C LEU A 5 -21.20 3.60 8.48
N ALA A 6 -21.11 3.78 7.17
CA ALA A 6 -20.12 4.68 6.57
C ALA A 6 -20.36 6.15 6.97
N ALA A 7 -21.63 6.57 7.00
CA ALA A 7 -22.01 7.92 7.47
C ALA A 7 -21.69 8.11 8.96
N LEU A 8 -22.00 7.12 9.81
CA LEU A 8 -21.68 7.15 11.23
C LEU A 8 -20.16 7.24 11.46
N TYR A 9 -19.38 6.46 10.72
CA TYR A 9 -17.91 6.58 10.80
C TYR A 9 -17.43 7.96 10.39
N ARG A 10 -18.01 8.55 9.35
CA ARG A 10 -17.66 9.90 8.90
C ARG A 10 -17.93 10.95 9.98
N ILE A 11 -19.10 10.87 10.64
CA ILE A 11 -19.43 11.75 11.78
C ILE A 11 -18.41 11.57 12.92
N PHE A 12 -18.02 10.33 13.22
CA PHE A 12 -16.99 10.04 14.22
C PHE A 12 -15.62 10.56 13.79
N TYR A 13 -15.23 10.36 12.52
CA TYR A 13 -13.98 10.88 12.01
C TYR A 13 -13.92 12.41 12.09
N ASP A 14 -14.95 13.11 11.55
CA ASP A 14 -15.01 14.58 11.52
C ASP A 14 -15.22 15.19 12.92
N GLY A 15 -16.00 14.54 13.77
CA GLY A 15 -16.33 15.04 15.12
C GLY A 15 -15.28 14.73 16.19
N VAL A 16 -14.56 13.62 16.06
CA VAL A 16 -13.62 13.14 17.09
C VAL A 16 -12.21 13.00 16.52
N LEU A 17 -11.98 12.06 15.58
CA LEU A 17 -10.62 11.72 15.17
C LEU A 17 -9.88 12.91 14.54
N SER A 18 -10.58 13.73 13.74
CA SER A 18 -9.97 14.89 13.10
C SER A 18 -9.63 16.04 14.05
N ARG A 19 -10.19 16.04 15.25
CA ARG A 19 -9.97 17.07 16.29
C ARG A 19 -8.91 16.69 17.31
N LEU A 20 -8.61 15.39 17.44
CA LEU A 20 -7.53 14.93 18.33
C LEU A 20 -6.16 15.29 17.74
N PRO A 21 -5.12 15.55 18.55
CA PRO A 21 -3.74 15.55 18.08
C PRO A 21 -3.43 14.28 17.30
N GLU A 22 -2.63 14.39 16.22
CA GLU A 22 -2.37 13.27 15.28
C GLU A 22 -1.89 12.00 15.98
N ARG A 23 -0.97 12.15 16.93
CA ARG A 23 -0.46 11.04 17.76
C ARG A 23 -1.57 10.32 18.52
N GLN A 24 -2.48 11.06 19.14
CA GLN A 24 -3.60 10.48 19.90
C GLN A 24 -4.60 9.79 18.97
N ALA A 25 -4.91 10.38 17.82
CA ALA A 25 -5.79 9.76 16.84
C ALA A 25 -5.20 8.45 16.29
N VAL A 26 -3.89 8.42 15.99
CA VAL A 26 -3.18 7.20 15.56
C VAL A 26 -3.21 6.14 16.68
N ALA A 27 -2.89 6.53 17.91
CA ALA A 27 -2.90 5.61 19.05
C ALA A 27 -4.30 5.02 19.31
N LEU A 28 -5.35 5.85 19.24
CA LEU A 28 -6.74 5.40 19.38
C LEU A 28 -7.14 4.43 18.28
N GLY A 29 -6.80 4.73 17.02
CA GLY A 29 -7.07 3.86 15.87
C GLY A 29 -6.36 2.51 15.98
N GLN A 30 -5.08 2.50 16.36
CA GLN A 30 -4.32 1.27 16.56
C GLN A 30 -4.84 0.46 17.75
N TRP A 31 -5.18 1.13 18.86
CA TRP A 31 -5.80 0.51 20.03
C TRP A 31 -7.12 -0.16 19.65
N ALA A 32 -7.99 0.53 18.93
CA ALA A 32 -9.25 -0.03 18.46
C ALA A 32 -9.03 -1.26 17.55
N LEU A 33 -8.10 -1.20 16.60
CA LEU A 33 -7.76 -2.32 15.73
C LEU A 33 -7.18 -3.53 16.51
N ARG A 34 -6.47 -3.31 17.60
CA ARG A 34 -5.95 -4.41 18.44
C ARG A 34 -7.03 -5.08 19.26
N LEU A 35 -7.89 -4.30 19.92
CA LEU A 35 -8.84 -4.81 20.92
C LEU A 35 -10.17 -5.22 20.31
N VAL A 36 -10.68 -4.47 19.34
CA VAL A 36 -11.98 -4.78 18.73
C VAL A 36 -11.80 -5.87 17.65
N PRO A 37 -12.48 -7.02 17.78
CA PRO A 37 -12.36 -8.12 16.84
C PRO A 37 -13.12 -7.86 15.52
N LEU A 38 -12.79 -6.77 14.84
CA LEU A 38 -13.45 -6.34 13.59
C LEU A 38 -13.37 -7.42 12.50
N ASP A 39 -12.31 -8.24 12.52
CA ASP A 39 -12.12 -9.36 11.60
C ASP A 39 -13.19 -10.47 11.75
N ARG A 40 -13.92 -10.50 12.86
CA ARG A 40 -15.00 -11.44 13.13
C ARG A 40 -16.39 -10.91 12.73
N VAL A 41 -16.48 -9.64 12.36
CA VAL A 41 -17.73 -8.98 12.00
C VAL A 41 -17.99 -9.13 10.50
N PRO A 42 -19.00 -9.94 10.08
CA PRO A 42 -19.22 -10.27 8.66
C PRO A 42 -19.55 -9.06 7.79
N ILE A 43 -20.05 -7.95 8.39
CA ILE A 43 -20.47 -6.76 7.68
C ILE A 43 -19.35 -6.10 6.87
N PHE A 44 -18.08 -6.32 7.21
CA PHE A 44 -16.96 -5.75 6.46
C PHE A 44 -16.61 -6.53 5.20
N ARG A 45 -17.05 -7.80 5.09
CA ARG A 45 -16.75 -8.66 3.96
C ARG A 45 -17.82 -8.56 2.89
N TYR A 46 -17.38 -8.72 1.66
CA TYR A 46 -18.24 -8.85 0.50
C TYR A 46 -17.58 -9.83 -0.45
N ASP A 47 -18.16 -11.02 -0.53
CA ASP A 47 -17.62 -12.13 -1.31
C ASP A 47 -18.46 -12.29 -2.58
N ASP A 48 -17.85 -12.06 -3.73
CA ASP A 48 -18.43 -12.30 -5.05
C ASP A 48 -17.36 -12.83 -6.00
N PRO A 49 -17.53 -14.01 -6.60
CA PRO A 49 -16.54 -14.61 -7.49
C PRO A 49 -16.11 -13.75 -8.67
N ARG A 50 -16.97 -12.83 -9.13
CA ARG A 50 -16.67 -11.90 -10.23
C ARG A 50 -15.57 -10.89 -9.91
N LEU A 51 -15.29 -10.69 -8.62
CA LEU A 51 -14.26 -9.78 -8.14
C LEU A 51 -12.89 -10.43 -8.03
N ALA A 52 -12.81 -11.76 -8.20
CA ALA A 52 -11.54 -12.48 -8.07
C ALA A 52 -10.54 -12.00 -9.13
N THR A 53 -9.31 -11.79 -8.71
CA THR A 53 -8.20 -11.41 -9.59
C THR A 53 -6.95 -12.21 -9.23
N THR A 54 -5.92 -12.12 -10.05
CA THR A 54 -4.62 -12.76 -9.81
C THR A 54 -3.53 -11.71 -9.88
N VAL A 55 -2.62 -11.72 -8.92
CA VAL A 55 -1.46 -10.83 -8.86
C VAL A 55 -0.21 -11.69 -8.67
N GLY A 56 0.70 -11.67 -9.63
CA GLY A 56 1.92 -12.48 -9.61
C GLY A 56 1.66 -13.98 -9.50
N GLY A 57 0.55 -14.46 -10.05
CA GLY A 57 0.12 -15.87 -9.94
C GLY A 57 -0.59 -16.20 -8.61
N VAL A 58 -0.70 -15.28 -7.65
CA VAL A 58 -1.43 -15.46 -6.40
C VAL A 58 -2.87 -14.98 -6.57
N ARG A 59 -3.85 -15.85 -6.29
CA ARG A 59 -5.28 -15.52 -6.38
C ARG A 59 -5.70 -14.64 -5.20
N LEU A 60 -6.35 -13.53 -5.49
CA LEU A 60 -7.02 -12.64 -4.55
C LEU A 60 -8.54 -12.79 -4.71
N ALA A 61 -9.28 -12.83 -3.60
CA ALA A 61 -10.74 -12.89 -3.64
C ALA A 61 -11.38 -11.63 -4.23
N ASN A 62 -10.67 -10.50 -4.19
CA ASN A 62 -11.07 -9.23 -4.81
C ASN A 62 -9.83 -8.35 -5.04
N PRO A 63 -9.93 -7.29 -5.88
CA PRO A 63 -8.75 -6.51 -6.28
C PRO A 63 -8.24 -5.52 -5.22
N LEU A 64 -8.80 -5.47 -4.01
CA LEU A 64 -8.43 -4.47 -3.01
C LEU A 64 -7.28 -4.96 -2.12
N ILE A 65 -6.26 -4.15 -1.96
CA ILE A 65 -5.08 -4.42 -1.13
C ILE A 65 -4.97 -3.33 -0.06
N LEU A 66 -4.83 -3.70 1.21
CA LEU A 66 -4.46 -2.73 2.24
C LEU A 66 -2.97 -2.41 2.10
N ALA A 67 -2.66 -1.13 1.89
CA ALA A 67 -1.28 -0.69 1.67
C ALA A 67 -0.41 -0.80 2.93
N ALA A 68 0.91 -0.90 2.72
CA ALA A 68 1.96 -1.12 3.71
C ALA A 68 2.01 -0.02 4.81
N GLN A 69 1.39 -0.25 5.95
CA GLN A 69 1.39 0.68 7.09
C GLN A 69 1.65 0.02 8.43
N TYR A 70 1.22 -1.21 8.63
CA TYR A 70 1.31 -1.91 9.90
C TYR A 70 2.33 -3.05 9.88
N TYR A 71 3.12 -3.15 10.95
CA TYR A 71 3.98 -4.31 11.23
C TYR A 71 3.49 -5.13 12.44
N ASP A 72 2.52 -4.60 13.20
CA ASP A 72 1.89 -5.30 14.33
C ASP A 72 1.03 -6.45 13.78
N VAL A 73 1.40 -7.69 14.10
CA VAL A 73 0.74 -8.90 13.57
C VAL A 73 -0.71 -9.04 14.04
N THR A 74 -1.07 -8.48 15.20
CA THR A 74 -2.46 -8.44 15.64
C THR A 74 -3.29 -7.53 14.75
N ILE A 75 -2.77 -6.36 14.42
CA ILE A 75 -3.43 -5.42 13.49
C ILE A 75 -3.50 -6.03 12.09
N LEU A 76 -2.42 -6.65 11.60
CA LEU A 76 -2.42 -7.33 10.29
C LEU A 76 -3.50 -8.42 10.24
N ARG A 77 -3.59 -9.26 11.27
CA ARG A 77 -4.64 -10.27 11.38
C ARG A 77 -6.05 -9.68 11.34
N ARG A 78 -6.28 -8.58 12.06
CA ARG A 78 -7.57 -7.87 12.04
C ARG A 78 -7.88 -7.30 10.66
N ALA A 79 -6.88 -6.68 10.02
CA ALA A 79 -7.02 -6.10 8.69
C ALA A 79 -7.42 -7.14 7.62
N MET A 80 -6.92 -8.37 7.72
CA MET A 80 -7.31 -9.48 6.84
C MET A 80 -8.81 -9.82 6.88
N GLY A 81 -9.54 -9.37 7.91
CA GLY A 81 -11.00 -9.54 8.02
C GLY A 81 -11.83 -8.36 7.54
N LEU A 82 -11.21 -7.29 7.04
CA LEU A 82 -11.89 -6.04 6.68
C LEU A 82 -12.26 -5.90 5.19
N GLY A 83 -12.38 -7.03 4.48
CA GLY A 83 -12.86 -7.04 3.10
C GLY A 83 -11.79 -6.79 2.03
N PHE A 84 -10.51 -6.75 2.40
CA PHE A 84 -9.41 -6.69 1.45
C PHE A 84 -9.11 -8.07 0.85
N GLY A 85 -8.76 -8.12 -0.43
CA GLY A 85 -8.29 -9.33 -1.11
C GLY A 85 -6.85 -9.70 -0.76
N ALA A 86 -6.04 -8.73 -0.31
CA ALA A 86 -4.71 -8.94 0.26
C ALA A 86 -4.36 -7.84 1.27
N VAL A 87 -3.37 -8.08 2.13
CA VAL A 87 -2.86 -7.10 3.10
C VAL A 87 -1.35 -7.00 2.95
N THR A 88 -0.82 -5.77 2.90
CA THR A 88 0.62 -5.53 2.85
C THR A 88 1.13 -5.15 4.24
N ALA A 89 2.09 -5.92 4.75
CA ALA A 89 2.85 -5.55 5.94
C ALA A 89 3.76 -4.36 5.63
N LYS A 90 3.98 -3.48 6.62
CA LYS A 90 4.87 -2.32 6.50
C LYS A 90 6.26 -2.76 6.05
N SER A 91 6.92 -1.93 5.23
CA SER A 91 8.29 -2.20 4.80
C SER A 91 9.23 -2.36 5.99
N ILE A 92 9.89 -3.50 6.04
CA ILE A 92 10.85 -3.89 7.06
C ILE A 92 12.26 -3.61 6.55
N THR A 93 13.12 -3.11 7.43
CA THR A 93 14.54 -2.91 7.19
C THR A 93 15.37 -3.98 7.91
N ARG A 94 16.65 -4.17 7.52
CA ARG A 94 17.55 -5.15 8.13
C ARG A 94 17.65 -4.95 9.64
N HIS A 95 17.87 -3.71 10.07
CA HIS A 95 17.94 -3.31 11.47
C HIS A 95 16.68 -2.59 11.91
N PRO A 96 16.35 -2.59 13.22
CA PRO A 96 15.24 -1.82 13.76
C PRO A 96 15.40 -0.32 13.46
N ARG A 97 14.31 0.35 13.17
CA ARG A 97 14.27 1.81 12.97
C ARG A 97 13.24 2.44 13.89
N PRO A 98 13.65 3.42 14.72
CA PRO A 98 12.72 4.14 15.60
C PRO A 98 11.77 5.05 14.81
N GLY A 99 12.10 5.37 13.55
CA GLY A 99 11.46 6.39 12.75
C GLY A 99 12.02 7.78 13.03
N HIS A 100 11.48 8.79 12.34
CA HIS A 100 11.85 10.17 12.59
C HIS A 100 11.14 10.72 13.83
N PRO A 101 11.73 11.74 14.49
CA PRO A 101 11.08 12.44 15.61
C PRO A 101 9.71 12.99 15.23
N GLU A 102 8.88 13.23 16.24
CA GLU A 102 7.62 13.94 16.07
C GLU A 102 7.85 15.47 15.94
N PRO A 103 7.00 16.21 15.24
CA PRO A 103 5.87 15.75 14.46
C PRO A 103 6.31 15.01 13.17
N ASN A 104 5.83 13.79 12.98
CA ASN A 104 6.14 12.98 11.79
C ASN A 104 4.89 12.64 10.97
N LEU A 105 3.74 13.15 11.37
CA LEU A 105 2.46 13.04 10.68
C LEU A 105 1.68 14.32 10.91
N VAL A 106 1.12 14.91 9.85
CA VAL A 106 0.22 16.05 9.90
C VAL A 106 -0.97 15.84 8.97
N ARG A 107 -2.14 16.33 9.39
CA ARG A 107 -3.33 16.35 8.56
C ARG A 107 -3.30 17.55 7.63
N VAL A 108 -3.79 17.34 6.43
CA VAL A 108 -4.04 18.39 5.45
C VAL A 108 -5.47 18.30 4.94
N ARG A 109 -6.05 19.43 4.62
CA ARG A 109 -7.34 19.50 3.93
C ARG A 109 -7.10 20.18 2.60
N THR A 110 -7.33 19.46 1.51
CA THR A 110 -7.23 19.95 0.15
C THR A 110 -8.61 20.13 -0.46
N ALA A 111 -8.70 20.71 -1.65
CA ALA A 111 -9.95 20.79 -2.39
C ALA A 111 -10.56 19.41 -2.69
N ALA A 112 -9.71 18.38 -2.85
CA ALA A 112 -10.14 17.00 -3.10
C ALA A 112 -10.62 16.28 -1.82
N GLY A 113 -10.31 16.81 -0.62
CA GLY A 113 -10.72 16.24 0.66
C GLY A 113 -9.61 16.10 1.69
N PRO A 114 -9.85 15.31 2.76
CA PRO A 114 -8.88 15.12 3.82
C PRO A 114 -7.71 14.23 3.35
N GLY A 115 -6.49 14.68 3.63
CA GLY A 115 -5.24 13.98 3.35
C GLY A 115 -4.30 13.97 4.55
N LEU A 116 -3.17 13.31 4.39
CA LEU A 116 -2.11 13.20 5.39
C LEU A 116 -0.76 13.48 4.73
N VAL A 117 0.13 14.17 5.45
CA VAL A 117 1.55 14.26 5.09
C VAL A 117 2.35 13.59 6.19
N ASN A 118 3.23 12.68 5.84
CA ASN A 118 4.02 11.94 6.81
C ASN A 118 5.51 11.88 6.44
N CYS A 119 6.34 11.83 7.48
CA CYS A 119 7.76 11.53 7.38
C CYS A 119 8.15 10.43 8.38
N ASN A 120 7.49 9.27 8.32
CA ASN A 120 7.63 8.20 9.32
C ASN A 120 9.03 7.58 9.42
N GLY A 121 9.90 7.70 8.41
CA GLY A 121 11.28 7.19 8.43
C GLY A 121 11.41 5.68 8.57
N PHE A 122 10.50 4.90 7.97
CA PHE A 122 10.46 3.44 8.06
C PHE A 122 10.44 2.87 9.48
N LYS A 123 9.76 3.50 10.43
CA LYS A 123 9.62 2.93 11.78
C LYS A 123 9.17 1.47 11.71
N ASN A 124 10.04 0.53 12.17
CA ASN A 124 9.78 -0.92 12.15
C ASN A 124 10.73 -1.66 13.13
N PRO A 125 10.41 -2.92 13.53
CA PRO A 125 11.18 -3.68 14.52
C PRO A 125 12.43 -4.35 13.96
N GLY A 126 12.73 -4.24 12.66
CA GLY A 126 13.81 -4.96 11.98
C GLY A 126 13.43 -6.38 11.57
N LEU A 127 14.32 -7.01 10.76
CA LEU A 127 14.10 -8.33 10.16
C LEU A 127 13.79 -9.40 11.20
N ASP A 128 14.69 -9.59 12.16
CA ASP A 128 14.66 -10.77 13.05
C ASP A 128 13.44 -10.77 13.98
N ALA A 129 13.07 -9.58 14.49
CA ALA A 129 11.88 -9.44 15.33
C ALA A 129 10.60 -9.66 14.52
N PHE A 130 10.48 -9.02 13.35
CA PHE A 130 9.29 -9.16 12.54
C PHE A 130 9.13 -10.57 11.97
N ALA A 131 10.21 -11.24 11.55
CA ALA A 131 10.17 -12.62 11.05
C ALA A 131 9.63 -13.60 12.10
N ARG A 132 10.04 -13.47 13.37
CA ARG A 132 9.49 -14.29 14.46
C ARG A 132 7.99 -14.07 14.68
N ASP A 133 7.56 -12.82 14.61
CA ASP A 133 6.16 -12.46 14.87
C ASP A 133 5.26 -12.89 13.70
N VAL A 134 5.68 -12.63 12.46
CA VAL A 134 4.88 -12.90 11.28
C VAL A 134 4.80 -14.39 10.93
N ALA A 135 5.79 -15.20 11.28
CA ALA A 135 5.81 -16.65 11.02
C ALA A 135 4.60 -17.39 11.61
N ARG A 136 3.96 -16.83 12.63
CA ARG A 136 2.78 -17.41 13.32
C ARG A 136 1.47 -16.75 12.89
N LEU A 137 1.51 -15.81 11.94
CA LEU A 137 0.32 -15.12 11.49
C LEU A 137 -0.49 -16.01 10.53
N PRO A 138 -1.72 -16.42 10.89
CA PRO A 138 -2.56 -17.16 9.96
C PRO A 138 -3.05 -16.26 8.83
N HIS A 139 -2.81 -16.67 7.59
CA HIS A 139 -3.26 -15.93 6.41
C HIS A 139 -4.71 -16.28 6.08
N ARG A 140 -5.62 -15.33 6.31
CA ARG A 140 -7.02 -15.43 5.86
C ARG A 140 -7.20 -14.90 4.45
N VAL A 141 -6.32 -14.00 4.05
CA VAL A 141 -6.12 -13.48 2.70
C VAL A 141 -4.61 -13.41 2.46
N PRO A 142 -4.13 -13.38 1.21
CA PRO A 142 -2.72 -13.27 0.90
C PRO A 142 -2.03 -12.12 1.66
N LEU A 143 -0.86 -12.43 2.22
CA LEU A 143 0.02 -11.46 2.87
C LEU A 143 1.15 -11.07 1.92
N ILE A 144 1.29 -9.78 1.71
CA ILE A 144 2.43 -9.18 1.01
C ILE A 144 3.42 -8.68 2.06
N VAL A 145 4.62 -9.24 2.12
CA VAL A 145 5.69 -8.73 2.99
C VAL A 145 6.49 -7.68 2.24
N SER A 146 6.50 -6.45 2.74
CA SER A 146 7.24 -5.35 2.09
C SER A 146 8.63 -5.20 2.74
N VAL A 147 9.65 -5.03 1.91
CA VAL A 147 11.05 -4.89 2.32
C VAL A 147 11.68 -3.63 1.74
N ALA A 148 12.59 -3.02 2.51
CA ALA A 148 13.37 -1.86 2.09
C ALA A 148 14.77 -1.96 2.69
N GLY A 149 15.75 -2.32 1.86
CA GLY A 149 17.16 -2.43 2.26
C GLY A 149 17.93 -1.14 2.04
N GLU A 150 19.06 -1.03 2.70
CA GLU A 150 20.03 0.09 2.57
C GLU A 150 21.22 -0.27 1.66
N SER A 151 21.34 -1.55 1.33
CA SER A 151 22.29 -2.09 0.34
C SER A 151 21.62 -3.25 -0.42
N PRO A 152 22.21 -3.70 -1.55
CA PRO A 152 21.75 -4.92 -2.23
C PRO A 152 21.75 -6.14 -1.32
N GLU A 153 22.76 -6.29 -0.48
CA GLU A 153 22.93 -7.41 0.46
C GLU A 153 21.83 -7.39 1.53
N ASP A 154 21.47 -6.21 2.05
CA ASP A 154 20.34 -6.05 2.95
C ASP A 154 19.03 -6.49 2.28
N CYS A 155 18.81 -6.07 1.03
CA CYS A 155 17.61 -6.44 0.29
C CYS A 155 17.51 -7.96 0.10
N VAL A 156 18.62 -8.61 -0.28
CA VAL A 156 18.68 -10.07 -0.41
C VAL A 156 18.41 -10.76 0.93
N SER A 157 19.01 -10.27 2.02
CA SER A 157 18.78 -10.82 3.37
C SER A 157 17.33 -10.69 3.81
N LEU A 158 16.71 -9.54 3.55
CA LEU A 158 15.31 -9.27 3.86
C LEU A 158 14.37 -10.19 3.09
N VAL A 159 14.59 -10.35 1.79
CA VAL A 159 13.77 -11.22 0.93
C VAL A 159 13.89 -12.69 1.33
N ARG A 160 15.09 -13.15 1.65
CA ARG A 160 15.31 -14.53 2.15
C ARG A 160 14.66 -14.75 3.51
N GLY A 161 14.78 -13.79 4.42
CA GLY A 161 14.26 -13.91 5.79
C GLY A 161 12.75 -13.77 5.90
N LEU A 162 12.13 -12.93 5.09
CA LEU A 162 10.68 -12.65 5.15
C LEU A 162 9.86 -13.34 4.06
N GLY A 163 10.48 -13.65 2.92
CA GLY A 163 9.79 -14.29 1.80
C GLY A 163 8.99 -15.55 2.19
N PRO A 164 9.52 -16.46 3.02
CA PRO A 164 8.77 -17.64 3.47
C PRO A 164 7.48 -17.33 4.22
N SER A 165 7.42 -16.18 4.90
CA SER A 165 6.26 -15.75 5.70
C SER A 165 5.20 -14.98 4.90
N GLY A 166 5.46 -14.63 3.63
CA GLY A 166 4.53 -13.95 2.74
C GLY A 166 4.05 -14.84 1.60
N ASP A 167 2.96 -14.47 0.97
CA ASP A 167 2.50 -15.07 -0.30
C ASP A 167 3.14 -14.33 -1.49
N LEU A 168 3.42 -13.03 -1.33
CA LEU A 168 4.18 -12.19 -2.24
C LEU A 168 5.21 -11.36 -1.44
N VAL A 169 6.27 -10.92 -2.11
CA VAL A 169 7.27 -10.00 -1.57
C VAL A 169 7.22 -8.68 -2.31
N GLU A 170 7.06 -7.57 -1.61
CA GLU A 170 7.15 -6.23 -2.18
C GLU A 170 8.53 -5.62 -1.91
N PHE A 171 9.30 -5.37 -2.96
CA PHE A 171 10.54 -4.62 -2.91
C PHE A 171 10.23 -3.14 -3.10
N ASN A 172 10.30 -2.38 -2.01
CA ASN A 172 9.91 -0.98 -1.96
C ASN A 172 11.09 -0.06 -2.28
N ILE A 173 11.14 0.47 -3.49
CA ILE A 173 12.12 1.47 -3.95
C ILE A 173 11.54 2.88 -4.06
N SER A 174 10.34 3.11 -3.51
CA SER A 174 9.52 4.30 -3.79
C SER A 174 9.41 5.31 -2.64
N SER A 175 10.03 5.05 -1.47
CA SER A 175 9.79 5.89 -0.30
C SER A 175 10.53 7.23 -0.37
N PRO A 176 9.81 8.38 -0.33
CA PRO A 176 10.44 9.69 -0.31
C PRO A 176 11.08 10.04 1.04
N ASN A 177 10.88 9.21 2.07
CA ASN A 177 11.24 9.48 3.45
C ASN A 177 12.61 8.93 3.85
N THR A 178 13.32 8.25 2.95
CA THR A 178 14.66 7.72 3.19
C THR A 178 15.54 7.87 1.96
N ARG A 179 16.74 8.41 2.17
CA ARG A 179 17.64 8.80 1.10
C ARG A 179 18.08 7.63 0.21
N LEU A 180 18.36 6.47 0.79
CA LEU A 180 18.89 5.32 0.05
C LEU A 180 17.90 4.64 -0.88
N VAL A 181 16.69 4.40 -0.42
CA VAL A 181 15.63 3.81 -1.26
C VAL A 181 15.23 4.74 -2.40
N TYR A 182 15.30 6.05 -2.14
CA TYR A 182 15.02 7.08 -3.12
C TYR A 182 16.12 7.18 -4.20
N THR A 183 17.37 6.86 -3.85
CA THR A 183 18.51 6.89 -4.77
C THR A 183 18.32 6.02 -6.00
N TRP A 184 17.72 4.84 -5.87
CA TRP A 184 17.46 3.99 -7.04
C TRP A 184 16.41 4.56 -8.00
N SER A 185 15.44 5.33 -7.48
CA SER A 185 14.50 6.07 -8.33
C SER A 185 15.17 7.26 -9.03
N GLU A 186 16.17 7.88 -8.39
CA GLU A 186 16.98 8.96 -8.98
C GLU A 186 18.07 8.44 -9.93
N ARG A 187 18.58 7.23 -9.69
CA ARG A 187 19.65 6.59 -10.47
C ARG A 187 19.25 5.19 -10.93
N PRO A 188 18.32 5.10 -11.88
CA PRO A 188 17.77 3.81 -12.31
C PRO A 188 18.82 2.82 -12.83
N ALA A 189 19.92 3.31 -13.41
CA ALA A 189 21.01 2.46 -13.88
C ALA A 189 21.67 1.63 -12.77
N GLU A 190 21.63 2.11 -11.53
CA GLU A 190 22.18 1.41 -10.36
C GLU A 190 21.22 0.32 -9.83
N LEU A 191 19.98 0.27 -10.31
CA LEU A 191 18.95 -0.65 -9.81
C LEU A 191 19.04 -2.06 -10.39
N ARG A 192 19.56 -2.22 -11.61
CA ARG A 192 19.49 -3.50 -12.35
C ARG A 192 20.11 -4.66 -11.56
N ALA A 193 21.36 -4.54 -11.16
CA ALA A 193 22.06 -5.62 -10.43
C ALA A 193 21.43 -5.94 -9.06
N PRO A 194 21.07 -4.96 -8.20
CA PRO A 194 20.29 -5.21 -7.00
C PRO A 194 18.97 -5.93 -7.28
N LEU A 195 18.27 -5.57 -8.34
CA LEU A 195 16.97 -6.16 -8.68
C LEU A 195 17.10 -7.62 -9.12
N GLU A 196 18.10 -7.94 -9.93
CA GLU A 196 18.42 -9.31 -10.34
C GLU A 196 18.75 -10.18 -9.12
N GLN A 197 19.57 -9.67 -8.19
CA GLN A 197 19.94 -10.38 -6.95
C GLN A 197 18.72 -10.61 -6.04
N VAL A 198 17.87 -9.59 -5.85
CA VAL A 198 16.65 -9.68 -5.05
C VAL A 198 15.67 -10.67 -5.69
N ARG A 199 15.52 -10.62 -7.02
CA ARG A 199 14.64 -11.54 -7.73
C ARG A 199 15.13 -12.98 -7.63
N ALA A 200 16.43 -13.21 -7.80
CA ALA A 200 17.04 -14.55 -7.66
C ALA A 200 16.93 -15.10 -6.22
N ALA A 201 16.93 -14.22 -5.22
CA ALA A 201 16.77 -14.60 -3.82
C ALA A 201 15.32 -14.89 -3.41
N SER A 202 14.34 -14.42 -4.18
CA SER A 202 12.93 -14.54 -3.83
C SER A 202 12.34 -15.86 -4.31
N LEU A 203 11.84 -16.67 -3.35
CA LEU A 203 11.04 -17.87 -3.61
C LEU A 203 9.57 -17.57 -3.88
N ARG A 204 9.14 -16.31 -3.69
CA ARG A 204 7.78 -15.83 -3.91
C ARG A 204 7.74 -14.86 -5.08
N PRO A 205 6.58 -14.63 -5.70
CA PRO A 205 6.43 -13.59 -6.71
C PRO A 205 6.88 -12.25 -6.14
N LEU A 206 7.73 -11.53 -6.91
CA LEU A 206 8.28 -10.25 -6.50
C LEU A 206 7.46 -9.10 -7.10
N ILE A 207 7.06 -8.18 -6.25
CA ILE A 207 6.45 -6.90 -6.59
C ILE A 207 7.55 -5.83 -6.49
N VAL A 208 7.72 -5.01 -7.51
CA VAL A 208 8.55 -3.80 -7.39
C VAL A 208 7.63 -2.60 -7.19
N LYS A 209 7.78 -1.91 -6.05
CA LYS A 209 7.01 -0.71 -5.76
C LYS A 209 7.80 0.53 -6.12
N ILE A 210 7.24 1.34 -7.03
CA ILE A 210 7.87 2.51 -7.64
C ILE A 210 7.19 3.81 -7.23
N SER A 211 7.97 4.90 -7.20
CA SER A 211 7.50 6.22 -6.78
C SER A 211 6.66 6.90 -7.87
N PRO A 212 5.54 7.56 -7.52
CA PRO A 212 4.78 8.36 -8.49
C PRO A 212 5.51 9.64 -8.92
N ASP A 213 6.56 10.06 -8.20
CA ASP A 213 7.27 11.31 -8.46
C ASP A 213 8.26 11.22 -9.64
N PHE A 214 8.56 10.00 -10.13
CA PHE A 214 9.54 9.74 -11.19
C PHE A 214 8.92 9.06 -12.42
N ALA A 215 7.78 9.56 -12.90
CA ALA A 215 7.01 8.90 -13.96
C ALA A 215 7.84 8.60 -15.22
N GLU A 216 8.66 9.53 -15.69
CA GLU A 216 9.51 9.33 -16.87
C GLU A 216 10.60 8.29 -16.64
N ALA A 217 11.32 8.36 -15.52
CA ALA A 217 12.36 7.39 -15.16
C ALA A 217 11.76 6.01 -14.93
N ASN A 218 10.57 5.93 -14.32
CA ASN A 218 9.86 4.67 -14.15
C ASN A 218 9.59 3.98 -15.48
N GLU A 219 9.05 4.72 -16.46
CA GLU A 219 8.68 4.16 -17.75
C GLU A 219 9.88 3.92 -18.67
N ARG A 220 10.93 4.75 -18.58
CA ARG A 220 12.10 4.63 -19.44
C ARG A 220 13.07 3.56 -18.95
N ASP A 221 13.28 3.47 -17.64
CA ASP A 221 14.39 2.72 -17.06
C ASP A 221 13.93 1.65 -16.05
N ILE A 222 13.10 2.00 -15.05
CA ILE A 222 12.81 1.12 -13.90
C ILE A 222 11.92 -0.05 -14.28
N ILE A 223 10.81 0.20 -14.98
CA ILE A 223 9.90 -0.87 -15.42
C ILE A 223 10.61 -1.81 -16.41
N PRO A 224 11.33 -1.33 -17.44
CA PRO A 224 12.13 -2.21 -18.31
C PRO A 224 13.13 -3.07 -17.54
N ALA A 225 13.92 -2.48 -16.62
CA ALA A 225 14.87 -3.24 -15.80
C ALA A 225 14.18 -4.32 -14.93
N ALA A 226 13.00 -4.00 -14.37
CA ALA A 226 12.21 -4.96 -13.61
C ALA A 226 11.74 -6.14 -14.48
N LEU A 227 11.26 -5.87 -15.69
CA LEU A 227 10.81 -6.89 -16.64
C LEU A 227 11.97 -7.76 -17.12
N GLU A 228 13.14 -7.18 -17.40
CA GLU A 228 14.37 -7.89 -17.75
C GLU A 228 14.85 -8.82 -16.63
N ALA A 229 14.77 -8.37 -15.37
CA ALA A 229 15.05 -9.19 -14.20
C ALA A 229 13.98 -10.27 -13.91
N GLY A 230 12.95 -10.39 -14.74
CA GLY A 230 11.89 -11.39 -14.60
C GLY A 230 10.81 -11.04 -13.57
N VAL A 231 10.74 -9.78 -13.13
CA VAL A 231 9.61 -9.29 -12.31
C VAL A 231 8.36 -9.17 -13.19
N ARG A 232 7.21 -9.55 -12.66
CA ARG A 232 5.93 -9.52 -13.37
C ARG A 232 4.82 -8.81 -12.59
N VAL A 233 5.17 -8.09 -11.52
CA VAL A 233 4.23 -7.27 -10.76
C VAL A 233 4.87 -5.93 -10.45
N ILE A 234 4.23 -4.85 -10.85
CA ILE A 234 4.62 -3.47 -10.52
C ILE A 234 3.54 -2.86 -9.63
N ASN A 235 3.94 -2.35 -8.46
CA ASN A 235 3.09 -1.52 -7.62
C ASN A 235 3.42 -0.05 -7.90
N TYR A 236 2.57 0.60 -8.71
CA TYR A 236 2.80 1.97 -9.10
C TYR A 236 2.10 2.93 -8.16
N GLY A 237 2.86 3.54 -7.30
CA GLY A 237 2.41 4.59 -6.42
C GLY A 237 2.92 4.47 -4.99
N ASN A 238 3.02 5.62 -4.39
CA ASN A 238 3.32 5.90 -2.99
C ASN A 238 2.74 7.28 -2.68
N THR A 239 3.16 7.88 -1.57
CA THR A 239 2.91 9.28 -1.26
C THR A 239 3.75 10.18 -2.18
N ARG A 240 3.24 11.36 -2.55
CA ARG A 240 3.98 12.39 -3.29
C ARG A 240 4.84 13.21 -2.35
N ARG A 241 6.09 13.49 -2.74
CA ARG A 241 6.99 14.34 -1.97
C ARG A 241 6.47 15.77 -1.92
N VAL A 242 6.35 16.33 -0.70
CA VAL A 242 5.96 17.73 -0.46
C VAL A 242 6.77 18.32 0.69
N GLU A 243 6.95 19.62 0.67
CA GLU A 243 7.46 20.35 1.81
C GLU A 243 6.33 20.71 2.76
N ASP A 244 6.55 20.48 4.05
CA ASP A 244 5.64 20.89 5.11
C ASP A 244 6.44 21.28 6.34
N PRO A 245 6.50 22.56 6.71
CA PRO A 245 7.30 23.07 7.82
C PRO A 245 6.86 22.56 9.19
N ARG A 246 5.66 21.98 9.29
CA ARG A 246 5.13 21.40 10.54
C ARG A 246 5.78 20.05 10.86
N LEU A 247 6.36 19.36 9.87
CA LEU A 247 7.03 18.08 10.07
C LEU A 247 8.46 18.28 10.61
N SER A 248 8.92 17.36 11.44
CA SER A 248 10.29 17.36 11.97
C SER A 248 11.36 17.31 10.88
N GLN A 249 11.07 16.68 9.74
CA GLN A 249 11.96 16.61 8.59
C GLN A 249 11.69 17.73 7.56
N ARG A 250 10.70 18.60 7.79
CA ARG A 250 10.24 19.67 6.89
C ARG A 250 9.83 19.21 5.50
N VAL A 251 9.98 17.93 5.21
CA VAL A 251 9.61 17.24 3.97
C VAL A 251 8.92 15.94 4.34
N GLY A 252 7.87 15.58 3.60
CA GLY A 252 7.14 14.34 3.81
C GLY A 252 6.44 13.85 2.55
N GLY A 253 5.68 12.79 2.72
CA GLY A 253 4.87 12.21 1.65
C GLY A 253 3.39 12.54 1.83
N LEU A 254 2.81 13.28 0.88
CA LEU A 254 1.38 13.56 0.80
C LEU A 254 0.62 12.33 0.33
N SER A 255 -0.45 12.00 1.02
CA SER A 255 -1.41 10.94 0.69
C SER A 255 -2.85 11.41 0.86
N GLY A 256 -3.78 10.74 0.20
CA GLY A 256 -5.19 11.08 0.21
C GLY A 256 -5.72 11.38 -1.19
N PRO A 257 -6.96 11.91 -1.32
CA PRO A 257 -7.64 12.05 -2.60
C PRO A 257 -6.94 13.00 -3.59
N ASP A 258 -6.07 13.88 -3.11
CA ASP A 258 -5.36 14.87 -3.91
C ASP A 258 -4.34 14.26 -4.89
N ILE A 259 -3.80 13.08 -4.57
CA ILE A 259 -2.85 12.40 -5.45
C ILE A 259 -3.53 11.53 -6.52
N PHE A 260 -4.86 11.36 -6.47
CA PHE A 260 -5.59 10.49 -7.39
C PHE A 260 -5.42 10.83 -8.88
N PRO A 261 -5.51 12.12 -9.32
CA PRO A 261 -5.36 12.43 -10.74
C PRO A 261 -4.02 11.97 -11.32
N ALA A 262 -2.93 12.18 -10.58
CA ALA A 262 -1.61 11.73 -10.99
C ALA A 262 -1.50 10.19 -10.98
N THR A 263 -2.12 9.52 -9.99
CA THR A 263 -2.18 8.05 -9.96
C THR A 263 -2.88 7.50 -11.21
N LEU A 264 -4.06 8.05 -11.54
CA LEU A 264 -4.84 7.61 -12.71
C LEU A 264 -4.07 7.81 -14.02
N GLU A 265 -3.42 8.96 -14.18
CA GLU A 265 -2.61 9.26 -15.36
C GLU A 265 -1.42 8.30 -15.49
N ASN A 266 -0.70 8.05 -14.41
CA ASN A 266 0.41 7.11 -14.40
C ASN A 266 -0.01 5.69 -14.80
N ILE A 267 -1.17 5.21 -14.32
CA ILE A 267 -1.70 3.89 -14.69
C ILE A 267 -2.04 3.84 -16.18
N ARG A 268 -2.74 4.84 -16.72
CA ARG A 268 -3.08 4.93 -18.14
C ARG A 268 -1.85 4.91 -19.03
N ARG A 269 -0.87 5.77 -18.73
CA ARG A 269 0.39 5.85 -19.49
C ARG A 269 1.16 4.53 -19.46
N THR A 270 1.24 3.91 -18.28
CA THR A 270 1.93 2.63 -18.11
C THR A 270 1.26 1.53 -18.94
N ARG A 271 -0.07 1.43 -18.92
CA ARG A 271 -0.80 0.46 -19.74
C ARG A 271 -0.71 0.75 -21.23
N ALA A 272 -0.81 2.00 -21.63
CA ALA A 272 -0.65 2.39 -23.03
C ALA A 272 0.73 2.00 -23.57
N ARG A 273 1.78 2.13 -22.76
CA ARG A 273 3.16 1.85 -23.17
C ARG A 273 3.53 0.36 -23.13
N PHE A 274 3.10 -0.35 -22.10
CA PHE A 274 3.57 -1.71 -21.84
C PHE A 274 2.50 -2.81 -22.07
N GLY A 275 1.23 -2.45 -22.24
CA GLY A 275 0.14 -3.42 -22.36
C GLY A 275 0.03 -4.28 -21.09
N ASP A 276 -0.31 -5.56 -21.27
CA ASP A 276 -0.54 -6.53 -20.19
C ASP A 276 0.69 -7.40 -19.87
N ARG A 277 1.90 -6.88 -20.11
CA ARG A 277 3.15 -7.61 -19.87
C ARG A 277 3.41 -7.96 -18.42
N PHE A 278 2.70 -7.31 -17.49
CA PHE A 278 2.80 -7.49 -16.04
C PHE A 278 1.51 -7.08 -15.32
N ASP A 279 1.33 -7.58 -14.12
CA ASP A 279 0.26 -7.13 -13.23
C ASP A 279 0.58 -5.75 -12.67
N LEU A 280 -0.40 -4.85 -12.71
CA LEU A 280 -0.22 -3.45 -12.30
C LEU A 280 -1.09 -3.14 -11.09
N ILE A 281 -0.46 -2.90 -9.94
CA ILE A 281 -1.14 -2.44 -8.73
C ILE A 281 -1.13 -0.92 -8.73
N ALA A 282 -2.31 -0.30 -8.68
CA ALA A 282 -2.46 1.14 -8.53
C ALA A 282 -2.51 1.53 -7.05
N THR A 283 -1.57 2.36 -6.59
CA THR A 283 -1.53 2.81 -5.19
C THR A 283 -1.68 4.32 -5.10
N GLY A 284 -2.71 4.78 -4.38
CA GLY A 284 -2.86 6.18 -3.96
C GLY A 284 -4.16 6.85 -4.40
N GLY A 285 -4.69 7.71 -3.54
CA GLY A 285 -5.84 8.56 -3.82
C GLY A 285 -7.21 7.89 -3.81
N ILE A 286 -7.30 6.59 -3.53
CA ILE A 286 -8.54 5.81 -3.57
C ILE A 286 -9.33 6.04 -2.28
N ASP A 287 -10.45 6.73 -2.38
CA ASP A 287 -11.34 7.02 -1.25
C ASP A 287 -12.84 6.94 -1.62
N THR A 288 -13.15 6.59 -2.87
CA THR A 288 -14.52 6.36 -3.36
C THR A 288 -14.58 5.17 -4.34
N PRO A 289 -15.77 4.56 -4.52
CA PRO A 289 -15.98 3.51 -5.52
C PRO A 289 -15.68 3.95 -6.96
N GLU A 290 -16.01 5.19 -7.31
CA GLU A 290 -15.82 5.73 -8.67
C GLU A 290 -14.32 5.82 -9.01
N LYS A 291 -13.48 6.24 -8.05
CA LYS A 291 -12.03 6.28 -8.21
C LYS A 291 -11.44 4.88 -8.34
N ALA A 292 -11.94 3.92 -7.56
CA ALA A 292 -11.55 2.53 -7.68
C ALA A 292 -11.87 1.97 -9.07
N ARG A 293 -13.10 2.19 -9.57
CA ARG A 293 -13.53 1.81 -10.91
C ARG A 293 -12.63 2.44 -11.98
N ALA A 294 -12.41 3.75 -11.92
CA ALA A 294 -11.60 4.46 -12.91
C ALA A 294 -10.16 3.92 -13.04
N LEU A 295 -9.54 3.44 -11.95
CA LEU A 295 -8.22 2.82 -11.99
C LEU A 295 -8.25 1.42 -12.61
N LEU A 296 -9.29 0.61 -12.34
CA LEU A 296 -9.47 -0.70 -12.99
C LEU A 296 -9.72 -0.53 -14.48
N ASP A 297 -10.59 0.41 -14.87
CA ASP A 297 -10.86 0.74 -16.28
C ASP A 297 -9.61 1.29 -17.00
N ALA A 298 -8.70 1.94 -16.27
CA ALA A 298 -7.39 2.35 -16.78
C ALA A 298 -6.39 1.20 -16.90
N GLY A 299 -6.76 -0.02 -16.52
CA GLY A 299 -5.96 -1.23 -16.67
C GLY A 299 -5.18 -1.66 -15.42
N ALA A 300 -5.49 -1.14 -14.22
CA ALA A 300 -4.93 -1.70 -13.00
C ALA A 300 -5.47 -3.14 -12.76
N THR A 301 -4.57 -4.06 -12.37
CA THR A 301 -4.93 -5.44 -11.96
C THR A 301 -5.49 -5.47 -10.55
N ALA A 302 -4.95 -4.62 -9.67
CA ALA A 302 -5.37 -4.49 -8.28
C ALA A 302 -5.16 -3.05 -7.78
N LEU A 303 -5.80 -2.74 -6.65
CA LEU A 303 -5.89 -1.41 -6.07
C LEU A 303 -5.36 -1.41 -4.64
N SER A 304 -4.41 -0.55 -4.33
CA SER A 304 -3.84 -0.48 -2.98
C SER A 304 -4.07 0.90 -2.37
N TYR A 305 -4.60 0.95 -1.13
CA TYR A 305 -4.85 2.22 -0.45
C TYR A 305 -4.75 2.10 1.08
N PHE A 306 -4.51 3.24 1.72
CA PHE A 306 -4.49 3.34 3.18
C PHE A 306 -5.24 4.57 3.69
N THR A 307 -4.96 5.77 3.17
CA THR A 307 -5.57 7.02 3.65
C THR A 307 -7.08 7.02 3.51
N GLY A 308 -7.62 6.44 2.42
CA GLY A 308 -9.06 6.21 2.26
C GLY A 308 -9.64 5.32 3.37
N PHE A 309 -8.92 4.28 3.81
CA PHE A 309 -9.33 3.45 4.94
C PHE A 309 -9.43 4.28 6.24
N ILE A 310 -8.50 5.19 6.48
CA ILE A 310 -8.51 6.06 7.67
C ILE A 310 -9.61 7.12 7.59
N THR A 311 -9.79 7.77 6.45
CA THR A 311 -10.70 8.94 6.32
C THR A 311 -12.14 8.57 6.03
N ARG A 312 -12.38 7.40 5.41
CA ARG A 312 -13.72 6.89 5.05
C ARG A 312 -14.17 5.69 5.87
N GLY A 313 -13.25 5.10 6.66
CA GLY A 313 -13.52 3.99 7.56
C GLY A 313 -13.49 2.60 6.91
N PRO A 314 -13.65 1.55 7.75
CA PRO A 314 -13.51 0.16 7.32
C PRO A 314 -14.60 -0.29 6.32
N MET A 315 -15.73 0.42 6.23
CA MET A 315 -16.79 0.11 5.27
C MET A 315 -16.42 0.49 3.83
N LEU A 316 -15.32 1.24 3.60
CA LEU A 316 -14.94 1.68 2.25
C LEU A 316 -14.66 0.48 1.33
N ALA A 317 -13.92 -0.54 1.81
CA ALA A 317 -13.63 -1.73 1.03
C ALA A 317 -14.92 -2.38 0.51
N ARG A 318 -15.86 -2.68 1.40
CA ARG A 318 -17.13 -3.28 1.03
C ARG A 318 -17.92 -2.41 0.03
N ARG A 319 -17.99 -1.10 0.25
CA ARG A 319 -18.69 -0.18 -0.65
C ARG A 319 -18.10 -0.16 -2.06
N ILE A 320 -16.78 -0.21 -2.16
CA ILE A 320 -16.09 -0.34 -3.46
C ILE A 320 -16.50 -1.65 -4.13
N LEU A 321 -16.42 -2.78 -3.43
CA LEU A 321 -16.74 -4.10 -3.97
C LEU A 321 -18.20 -4.20 -4.42
N GLU A 322 -19.16 -3.70 -3.61
CA GLU A 322 -20.59 -3.64 -3.97
C GLU A 322 -20.82 -2.82 -5.26
N ALA A 323 -20.10 -1.71 -5.42
CA ALA A 323 -20.22 -0.86 -6.61
C ALA A 323 -19.61 -1.51 -7.86
N LEU A 324 -18.46 -2.19 -7.72
CA LEU A 324 -17.84 -2.91 -8.83
C LEU A 324 -18.73 -4.02 -9.37
N VAL A 325 -19.37 -4.80 -8.49
CA VAL A 325 -20.29 -5.87 -8.88
C VAL A 325 -21.54 -5.32 -9.58
N LYS A 326 -22.12 -4.23 -9.08
CA LYS A 326 -23.27 -3.61 -9.72
C LYS A 326 -22.97 -3.15 -11.16
N ALA A 327 -21.79 -2.60 -11.37
CA ALA A 327 -21.37 -2.14 -12.70
C ALA A 327 -21.22 -3.31 -13.69
N HIS A 328 -20.68 -4.47 -13.27
CA HIS A 328 -20.64 -5.67 -14.12
C HIS A 328 -22.03 -6.22 -14.49
N SER A 329 -23.04 -5.94 -13.68
CA SER A 329 -24.43 -6.40 -13.96
C SER A 329 -25.20 -5.49 -14.90
N THR A 330 -24.68 -4.31 -15.25
CA THR A 330 -25.30 -3.31 -16.14
C THR A 330 -24.62 -3.22 -17.51
N GLU A 331 -23.52 -3.93 -17.72
CA GLU A 331 -22.92 -4.11 -19.05
C GLU A 331 -23.69 -5.21 -19.78
N PRO A 332 -24.22 -4.93 -21.00
CA PRO A 332 -25.06 -5.85 -21.78
C PRO A 332 -24.30 -7.09 -22.25
#